data_acf39556caaefba4a30ef9778d69fa0d
#
_entry.id   acf39556caaefba4a30ef9778d69fa0d
#
_cell.length_a   1.000
_cell.length_b   1.000
_cell.length_c   1.000
_cell.angle_alpha   90.00
_cell.angle_beta   90.00
_cell.angle_gamma   90.00
#
_symmetry.space_group_name_H-M   'P 1'
#
loop_
_entity.id
_entity.type
_entity.pdbx_description
1 polymer ?
#
loop_
_entity_poly.entity_id
_entity_poly.type
_entity_poly.pdbx_seq_one_letter_code
_entity_poly.pdbx_strand_id
1 'polypeptide(L)'
;GQWDPLSAAGEALSPIPTDEEKRPDLASIYALTKYAQERAVLIFGQAYDVDAVALRLFNVFGAGQALANPYTGVLANFASRLANGKRPMIFEDGEQKRDFVHVRDVARAFRLALEQRQAAGHAINIGSGRSYT
;
A
#
# COMPACT_ATOMS: atom_id res chain seq x y z
N GLY A 1 -19.08 17.17 -5.57
CA GLY A 1 -19.77 15.86 -5.44
C GLY A 1 -19.39 15.20 -4.13
N GLN A 2 -20.20 14.22 -3.71
CA GLN A 2 -19.87 13.39 -2.54
C GLN A 2 -18.89 12.32 -2.99
N TRP A 3 -17.68 12.31 -2.41
CA TRP A 3 -16.62 11.35 -2.74
C TRP A 3 -16.42 10.28 -1.68
N ASP A 4 -16.79 10.58 -0.42
CA ASP A 4 -16.69 9.61 0.66
C ASP A 4 -17.74 8.49 0.51
N PRO A 5 -17.41 7.25 0.85
CA PRO A 5 -18.36 6.15 0.91
C PRO A 5 -19.48 6.45 1.89
N LEU A 6 -20.72 6.12 1.50
CA LEU A 6 -21.89 6.30 2.34
C LEU A 6 -22.43 4.95 2.84
N SER A 7 -23.03 4.97 4.04
CA SER A 7 -23.83 3.88 4.53
C SER A 7 -25.12 3.72 3.72
N ALA A 8 -25.85 2.63 3.92
CA ALA A 8 -27.17 2.43 3.32
C ALA A 8 -28.17 3.52 3.72
N ALA A 9 -27.94 4.21 4.85
CA ALA A 9 -28.76 5.35 5.32
C ALA A 9 -28.29 6.70 4.75
N GLY A 10 -27.26 6.73 3.91
CA GLY A 10 -26.71 7.96 3.31
C GLY A 10 -25.76 8.74 4.23
N GLU A 11 -25.29 8.16 5.32
CA GLU A 11 -24.33 8.78 6.24
C GLU A 11 -22.90 8.50 5.80
N ALA A 12 -22.00 9.49 5.96
CA ALA A 12 -20.59 9.33 5.64
C ALA A 12 -19.95 8.25 6.54
N LEU A 13 -19.26 7.28 5.91
CA LEU A 13 -18.56 6.23 6.64
C LEU A 13 -17.20 6.73 7.13
N SER A 14 -16.88 6.43 8.39
CA SER A 14 -15.53 6.65 8.92
C SER A 14 -14.59 5.56 8.42
N PRO A 15 -13.38 5.92 7.93
CA PRO A 15 -12.39 4.92 7.52
C PRO A 15 -11.90 4.12 8.73
N ILE A 16 -11.76 2.82 8.53
CA ILE A 16 -11.13 1.90 9.49
C ILE A 16 -9.83 1.33 8.90
N PRO A 17 -8.87 0.92 9.72
CA PRO A 17 -7.69 0.22 9.23
C PRO A 17 -8.08 -1.02 8.43
N THR A 18 -7.44 -1.22 7.29
CA THR A 18 -7.65 -2.42 6.47
C THR A 18 -6.83 -3.56 7.06
N ASP A 19 -7.49 -4.63 7.46
CA ASP A 19 -6.84 -5.86 7.93
C ASP A 19 -6.44 -6.77 6.75
N GLU A 20 -5.71 -7.83 7.06
CA GLU A 20 -5.24 -8.81 6.07
C GLU A 20 -6.34 -9.73 5.56
N GLU A 21 -7.45 -9.87 6.29
CA GLU A 21 -8.61 -10.70 5.95
C GLU A 21 -9.52 -10.05 4.91
N LYS A 22 -9.36 -8.74 4.69
CA LYS A 22 -10.13 -8.06 3.64
C LYS A 22 -9.86 -8.69 2.29
N ARG A 23 -10.92 -9.16 1.64
CA ARG A 23 -10.83 -9.71 0.28
C ARG A 23 -10.38 -8.62 -0.71
N PRO A 24 -9.33 -8.88 -1.52
CA PRO A 24 -8.92 -7.97 -2.56
C PRO A 24 -10.02 -7.74 -3.59
N ASP A 25 -10.30 -6.47 -3.91
CA ASP A 25 -11.08 -6.07 -5.08
C ASP A 25 -10.12 -5.68 -6.20
N LEU A 26 -10.02 -6.54 -7.22
CA LEU A 26 -8.98 -6.45 -8.25
C LEU A 26 -9.48 -5.64 -9.45
N ALA A 27 -9.56 -4.33 -9.29
CA ALA A 27 -10.07 -3.40 -10.30
C ALA A 27 -9.09 -3.10 -11.45
N SER A 28 -7.89 -3.70 -11.48
CA SER A 28 -6.89 -3.46 -12.55
C SER A 28 -6.01 -4.68 -12.80
N ILE A 29 -5.43 -4.76 -14.01
CA ILE A 29 -4.43 -5.78 -14.34
C ILE A 29 -3.23 -5.71 -13.40
N TYR A 30 -2.80 -4.51 -13.00
CA TYR A 30 -1.74 -4.33 -12.01
C TYR A 30 -2.12 -4.98 -10.68
N ALA A 31 -3.32 -4.71 -10.15
CA ALA A 31 -3.79 -5.33 -8.91
C ALA A 31 -3.84 -6.86 -9.01
N LEU A 32 -4.34 -7.38 -10.13
CA LEU A 32 -4.37 -8.82 -10.40
C LEU A 32 -2.96 -9.42 -10.37
N THR A 33 -1.99 -8.81 -11.06
CA THR A 33 -0.61 -9.33 -11.09
C THR A 33 0.05 -9.29 -9.73
N LYS A 34 -0.18 -8.24 -8.93
CA LYS A 34 0.33 -8.15 -7.55
C LYS A 34 -0.27 -9.21 -6.63
N TYR A 35 -1.56 -9.42 -6.73
CA TYR A 35 -2.23 -10.48 -5.97
C TYR A 35 -1.77 -11.88 -6.40
N ALA A 36 -1.60 -12.11 -7.70
CA ALA A 36 -1.05 -13.36 -8.21
C ALA A 36 0.37 -13.64 -7.69
N GLN A 37 1.24 -12.62 -7.60
CA GLN A 37 2.57 -12.75 -7.00
C GLN A 37 2.49 -13.16 -5.52
N GLU A 38 1.63 -12.53 -4.73
CA GLU A 38 1.40 -12.87 -3.33
C GLU A 38 0.97 -14.34 -3.19
N ARG A 39 -0.05 -14.75 -3.95
CA ARG A 39 -0.55 -16.12 -3.90
C ARG A 39 0.49 -17.14 -4.36
N ALA A 40 1.24 -16.84 -5.42
CA ALA A 40 2.29 -17.73 -5.93
C ALA A 40 3.39 -17.95 -4.89
N VAL A 41 3.85 -16.90 -4.20
CA VAL A 41 4.87 -17.01 -3.15
C VAL A 41 4.40 -17.87 -1.99
N LEU A 42 3.18 -17.66 -1.49
CA LEU A 42 2.64 -18.41 -0.36
C LEU A 42 2.37 -19.88 -0.74
N ILE A 43 1.82 -20.14 -1.93
CA ILE A 43 1.61 -21.51 -2.45
C ILE A 43 2.95 -22.22 -2.62
N PHE A 44 3.96 -21.54 -3.17
CA PHE A 44 5.31 -22.11 -3.32
C PHE A 44 5.91 -22.47 -1.96
N GLY A 45 5.84 -21.57 -0.98
CA GLY A 45 6.32 -21.85 0.37
C GLY A 45 5.69 -23.11 0.96
N GLN A 46 4.37 -23.22 0.87
CA GLN A 46 3.63 -24.40 1.36
C GLN A 46 3.98 -25.69 0.57
N ALA A 47 4.10 -25.61 -0.76
CA ALA A 47 4.33 -26.80 -1.58
C ALA A 47 5.76 -27.37 -1.46
N TYR A 48 6.73 -26.51 -1.16
CA TYR A 48 8.15 -26.88 -1.11
C TYR A 48 8.78 -26.79 0.27
N ASP A 49 7.96 -26.61 1.32
CA ASP A 49 8.39 -26.47 2.72
C ASP A 49 9.46 -25.38 2.90
N VAL A 50 9.19 -24.22 2.30
CA VAL A 50 10.03 -23.01 2.40
C VAL A 50 9.31 -21.95 3.20
N ASP A 51 9.98 -21.36 4.20
CA ASP A 51 9.46 -20.23 4.97
C ASP A 51 9.28 -19.01 4.05
N ALA A 52 8.08 -18.79 3.54
CA ALA A 52 7.72 -17.72 2.62
C ALA A 52 6.77 -16.72 3.28
N VAL A 53 7.01 -15.42 3.06
CA VAL A 53 6.18 -14.32 3.59
C VAL A 53 5.85 -13.36 2.46
N ALA A 54 4.62 -12.87 2.42
CA ALA A 54 4.21 -11.81 1.51
C ALA A 54 3.99 -10.50 2.29
N LEU A 55 4.66 -9.42 1.91
CA LEU A 55 4.47 -8.10 2.53
C LEU A 55 3.63 -7.21 1.61
N ARG A 56 2.47 -6.78 2.09
CA ARG A 56 1.57 -5.83 1.42
C ARG A 56 1.96 -4.41 1.81
N LEU A 57 2.73 -3.76 0.95
CA LEU A 57 3.22 -2.41 1.24
C LEU A 57 2.15 -1.38 0.91
N PHE A 58 1.85 -0.47 1.85
CA PHE A 58 0.99 0.68 1.61
C PHE A 58 1.74 1.76 0.81
N ASN A 59 1.46 3.04 0.97
CA ASN A 59 2.09 4.07 0.15
C ASN A 59 3.51 4.35 0.63
N VAL A 60 4.48 3.63 0.05
CA VAL A 60 5.90 3.78 0.41
C VAL A 60 6.43 5.11 -0.11
N PHE A 61 7.20 5.79 0.74
CA PHE A 61 7.92 7.00 0.37
C PHE A 61 9.32 7.04 0.99
N GLY A 62 10.19 7.86 0.45
CA GLY A 62 11.52 8.07 1.00
C GLY A 62 12.59 8.40 -0.03
N ALA A 63 13.80 8.58 0.45
CA ALA A 63 14.95 8.89 -0.38
C ALA A 63 15.22 7.77 -1.40
N GLY A 64 15.61 8.15 -2.62
CA GLY A 64 15.88 7.21 -3.70
C GLY A 64 14.66 6.85 -4.54
N GLN A 65 13.47 7.35 -4.22
CA GLN A 65 12.28 7.11 -5.05
C GLN A 65 12.42 7.77 -6.42
N ALA A 66 12.12 7.02 -7.49
CA ALA A 66 12.15 7.53 -8.86
C ALA A 66 11.07 8.59 -9.07
N LEU A 67 11.46 9.81 -9.44
CA LEU A 67 10.54 10.93 -9.63
C LEU A 67 9.91 10.98 -11.04
N ALA A 68 10.51 10.30 -12.02
CA ALA A 68 10.06 10.30 -13.42
C ALA A 68 9.23 9.06 -13.81
N ASN A 69 8.89 8.18 -12.89
CA ASN A 69 8.10 7.00 -13.15
C ASN A 69 6.60 7.36 -13.12
N PRO A 70 5.78 7.02 -14.12
CA PRO A 70 4.33 7.28 -14.12
C PRO A 70 3.58 6.60 -12.97
N TYR A 71 4.15 5.55 -12.38
CA TYR A 71 3.61 4.88 -11.19
C TYR A 71 4.20 5.43 -9.87
N THR A 72 4.92 6.54 -9.94
CA THR A 72 5.48 7.21 -8.75
C THR A 72 4.34 7.63 -7.81
N GLY A 73 4.49 7.33 -6.53
CA GLY A 73 3.50 7.65 -5.51
C GLY A 73 3.23 9.17 -5.40
N VAL A 74 2.06 9.51 -4.91
CA VAL A 74 1.55 10.90 -4.84
C VAL A 74 2.54 11.86 -4.17
N LEU A 75 3.19 11.48 -3.07
CA LEU A 75 4.15 12.34 -2.36
C LEU A 75 5.36 12.71 -3.23
N ALA A 76 5.94 11.74 -3.94
CA ALA A 76 7.08 12.01 -4.82
C ALA A 76 6.68 12.87 -6.02
N ASN A 77 5.47 12.66 -6.57
CA ASN A 77 4.92 13.52 -7.63
C ASN A 77 4.75 14.96 -7.14
N PHE A 78 4.12 15.15 -5.98
CA PHE A 78 3.92 16.48 -5.40
C PHE A 78 5.26 17.17 -5.10
N ALA A 79 6.19 16.47 -4.45
CA ALA A 79 7.52 16.99 -4.16
C ALA A 79 8.27 17.41 -5.44
N SER A 80 8.23 16.56 -6.48
CA SER A 80 8.86 16.86 -7.77
C SER A 80 8.24 18.09 -8.44
N ARG A 81 6.92 18.20 -8.44
CA ARG A 81 6.23 19.37 -9.03
C ARG A 81 6.55 20.65 -8.28
N LEU A 82 6.48 20.63 -6.95
CA LEU A 82 6.81 21.79 -6.12
C LEU A 82 8.28 22.23 -6.29
N ALA A 83 9.21 21.28 -6.30
CA ALA A 83 10.63 21.57 -6.53
C ALA A 83 10.89 22.23 -7.90
N ASN A 84 10.03 21.99 -8.89
CA ASN A 84 10.09 22.59 -10.22
C ASN A 84 9.17 23.81 -10.37
N GLY A 85 8.69 24.41 -9.29
CA GLY A 85 7.80 25.58 -9.30
C GLY A 85 6.41 25.32 -9.91
N LYS A 86 6.01 24.05 -10.03
CA LYS A 86 4.72 23.64 -10.58
C LYS A 86 3.75 23.31 -9.44
N ARG A 87 2.48 23.67 -9.62
CA ARG A 87 1.42 23.32 -8.66
C ARG A 87 1.17 21.80 -8.68
N PRO A 88 0.98 21.14 -7.52
CA PRO A 88 0.48 19.79 -7.46
C PRO A 88 -0.85 19.65 -8.21
N MET A 89 -1.08 18.50 -8.81
CA MET A 89 -2.36 18.18 -9.42
C MET A 89 -3.16 17.37 -8.39
N ILE A 90 -4.24 17.97 -7.93
CA ILE A 90 -5.16 17.35 -6.99
C ILE A 90 -6.37 16.87 -7.78
N PHE A 91 -6.75 15.62 -7.60
CA PHE A 91 -7.92 15.01 -8.19
C PHE A 91 -9.06 15.00 -7.18
N GLU A 92 -10.29 15.04 -7.68
CA GLU A 92 -11.51 15.05 -6.86
C GLU A 92 -11.51 16.25 -5.89
N ASP A 93 -11.77 16.02 -4.59
CA ASP A 93 -11.80 17.07 -3.56
C ASP A 93 -10.47 17.23 -2.81
N GLY A 94 -9.54 16.31 -3.00
CA GLY A 94 -8.25 16.31 -2.31
C GLY A 94 -8.28 15.73 -0.88
N GLU A 95 -9.44 15.31 -0.40
CA GLU A 95 -9.62 14.75 0.95
C GLU A 95 -9.34 13.24 1.02
N GLN A 96 -8.80 12.66 -0.05
CA GLN A 96 -8.47 11.24 -0.12
C GLN A 96 -7.43 10.85 0.93
N LYS A 97 -7.80 9.94 1.81
CA LYS A 97 -6.92 9.46 2.88
C LYS A 97 -6.01 8.35 2.41
N ARG A 98 -4.73 8.43 2.80
CA ARG A 98 -3.71 7.40 2.51
C ARG A 98 -2.85 7.17 3.74
N ASP A 99 -2.46 5.92 3.95
CA ASP A 99 -1.40 5.56 4.89
C ASP A 99 -0.06 5.60 4.16
N PHE A 100 0.88 6.40 4.66
CA PHE A 100 2.22 6.55 4.13
C PHE A 100 3.23 5.88 5.04
N VAL A 101 4.04 4.98 4.49
CA VAL A 101 5.09 4.26 5.22
C VAL A 101 6.46 4.63 4.68
N HIS A 102 7.38 4.99 5.58
CA HIS A 102 8.73 5.37 5.17
C HIS A 102 9.54 4.15 4.72
N VAL A 103 10.38 4.31 3.69
CA VAL A 103 11.18 3.22 3.12
C VAL A 103 12.07 2.50 4.13
N ARG A 104 12.55 3.18 5.19
CA ARG A 104 13.32 2.55 6.27
C ARG A 104 12.49 1.58 7.10
N ASP A 105 11.21 1.89 7.33
CA ASP A 105 10.30 1.01 8.05
C ASP A 105 9.95 -0.21 7.20
N VAL A 106 9.79 -0.01 5.88
CA VAL A 106 9.65 -1.13 4.93
C VAL A 106 10.89 -2.04 4.95
N ALA A 107 12.09 -1.47 4.87
CA ALA A 107 13.34 -2.25 4.96
C ALA A 107 13.44 -3.02 6.29
N ARG A 108 13.03 -2.39 7.40
CA ARG A 108 12.95 -3.06 8.71
C ARG A 108 11.94 -4.20 8.69
N ALA A 109 10.77 -4.00 8.07
CA ALA A 109 9.74 -5.04 7.96
C ALA A 109 10.25 -6.25 7.17
N PHE A 110 10.96 -6.04 6.04
CA PHE A 110 11.61 -7.14 5.31
C PHE A 110 12.62 -7.90 6.18
N ARG A 111 13.46 -7.18 6.92
CA ARG A 111 14.42 -7.82 7.83
C ARG A 111 13.72 -8.65 8.90
N LEU A 112 12.70 -8.09 9.56
CA LEU A 112 11.94 -8.82 10.57
C LEU A 112 11.22 -10.04 9.98
N ALA A 113 10.67 -9.95 8.79
CA ALA A 113 10.03 -11.08 8.12
C ALA A 113 11.00 -12.25 7.86
N LEU A 114 12.29 -11.95 7.61
CA LEU A 114 13.33 -12.97 7.48
C LEU A 114 13.79 -13.56 8.82
N GLU A 115 13.74 -12.77 9.90
CA GLU A 115 14.22 -13.17 11.24
C GLU A 115 13.14 -13.90 12.06
N GLN A 116 11.85 -13.68 11.76
CA GLN A 116 10.72 -14.16 12.56
C GLN A 116 9.98 -15.32 11.88
N ARG A 117 10.24 -16.54 12.28
CA ARG A 117 9.62 -17.74 11.70
C ARG A 117 8.10 -17.75 11.74
N GLN A 118 7.50 -17.13 12.75
CA GLN A 118 6.04 -17.03 12.85
C GLN A 118 5.39 -16.16 11.76
N ALA A 119 6.18 -15.41 10.98
CA ALA A 119 5.69 -14.70 9.82
C ALA A 119 5.48 -15.61 8.59
N ALA A 120 6.09 -16.80 8.60
CA ALA A 120 6.01 -17.73 7.47
C ALA A 120 4.57 -18.15 7.18
N GLY A 121 4.24 -18.24 5.90
CA GLY A 121 2.90 -18.60 5.43
C GLY A 121 1.88 -17.47 5.45
N HIS A 122 2.25 -16.26 5.90
CA HIS A 122 1.32 -15.14 6.05
C HIS A 122 1.54 -14.03 5.00
N ALA A 123 0.44 -13.36 4.64
CA ALA A 123 0.47 -12.03 4.04
C ALA A 123 0.34 -11.00 5.19
N ILE A 124 1.21 -9.98 5.21
CA ILE A 124 1.28 -9.00 6.30
C ILE A 124 1.23 -7.60 5.73
N ASN A 125 0.33 -6.77 6.22
CA ASN A 125 0.22 -5.37 5.86
C ASN A 125 1.33 -4.53 6.48
N ILE A 126 2.00 -3.72 5.68
CA ILE A 126 3.06 -2.82 6.13
C ILE A 126 2.62 -1.37 5.88
N GLY A 127 2.17 -0.74 6.93
CA GLY A 127 1.70 0.64 6.97
C GLY A 127 2.16 1.34 8.24
N SER A 128 1.83 2.62 8.38
CA SER A 128 2.09 3.41 9.59
C SER A 128 0.99 3.30 10.64
N GLY A 129 -0.19 2.79 10.26
CA GLY A 129 -1.41 2.77 11.07
C GLY A 129 -2.06 4.15 11.19
N ARG A 130 -1.65 5.13 10.38
CA ARG A 130 -2.20 6.49 10.36
C ARG A 130 -2.59 6.87 8.93
N SER A 131 -3.73 7.54 8.79
CA SER A 131 -4.17 8.08 7.50
C SER A 131 -3.96 9.60 7.45
N TYR A 132 -3.54 10.08 6.29
CA TYR A 132 -3.32 11.50 5.99
C TYR A 132 -4.12 11.86 4.74
N THR A 133 -4.63 13.09 4.68
CA THR A 133 -5.23 13.73 3.50
C THR A 133 -4.16 14.47 2.71
#